data_d06a4760f45b1a5a119fae4146db8f8e
#
_entry.id   d06a4760f45b1a5a119fae4146db8f8e
#
_cell.length_a   1.000
_cell.length_b   1.000
_cell.length_c   1.000
_cell.angle_alpha   90.00
_cell.angle_beta   90.00
_cell.angle_gamma   90.00
#
_symmetry.space_group_name_H-M   'P 1'
#
loop_
_entity.id
_entity.type
_entity.pdbx_description
1 polymer ?
#
loop_
_entity_poly.entity_id
_entity_poly.type
_entity_poly.pdbx_seq_one_letter_code
_entity_poly.pdbx_strand_id
1 'polypeptide(L)'
;MAVRKREDEVFPNAAAVDVGASSHWVAAPPHSTDDAVHEYGAMTDDLNAMADWLLACGVDTVVLESTGVYWIPVYEVLEQRGLKVWLVDARQIKYVPGRKSDVQDCQWLQKLMSLGLLRAAFRPDAEVCVVRAVARQRDVLVADQASWVQRMQKALVQMNIQLAEVLTDVMGTTGQAIIRAIAAGERDPQVLARHRNGRVKASQAEIARALTGNWREEHLFVLRQALAMYDDIGRHLGECDGKLQSLMSKLGQAQVDLGRAPRAGSKLRAEFDVRQILANWAGVDLTRINGLAATTVLKLLTEIGPDLRRFASVKHFCSWLGLCPGTKISGGKVLSSGTKRSANRARQALKLAAQSLWHSDSALGAFYRRMSARMDKPRANTATAHKLARMVYFMLTRGEAFVDQGRSHYEEQQRQRSLAALRRRAASFGFSLTPAPATAHVAPN
;
A
#
# COMPACT_ATOMS: atom_id res chain seq x y z
N MET A 1 -1.57 -47.35 -20.57
CA MET A 1 -2.20 -46.01 -20.60
C MET A 1 -1.57 -45.21 -21.73
N ALA A 2 -2.34 -44.63 -22.65
CA ALA A 2 -1.80 -43.92 -23.78
C ALA A 2 -1.02 -42.69 -23.34
N VAL A 3 0.22 -42.56 -23.77
CA VAL A 3 1.05 -41.37 -23.64
C VAL A 3 0.32 -40.22 -24.34
N ARG A 4 -0.36 -39.37 -23.59
CA ARG A 4 -0.96 -38.15 -24.14
C ARG A 4 0.16 -37.28 -24.71
N LYS A 5 0.00 -36.87 -25.97
CA LYS A 5 0.94 -36.05 -26.70
C LYS A 5 1.34 -34.80 -25.90
N ARG A 6 2.66 -34.55 -25.80
CA ARG A 6 3.29 -33.34 -25.24
C ARG A 6 2.92 -32.04 -25.97
N GLU A 7 2.20 -32.12 -27.07
CA GLU A 7 1.90 -30.98 -27.96
C GLU A 7 1.04 -29.87 -27.32
N ASP A 8 0.38 -30.16 -26.18
CA ASP A 8 -0.51 -29.17 -25.49
C ASP A 8 0.13 -28.50 -24.27
N GLU A 9 1.38 -28.85 -23.89
CA GLU A 9 2.04 -28.31 -22.70
C GLU A 9 2.88 -27.07 -23.02
N VAL A 10 2.60 -25.94 -22.35
CA VAL A 10 3.33 -24.68 -22.48
C VAL A 10 4.64 -24.72 -21.68
N PHE A 11 4.62 -25.41 -20.53
CA PHE A 11 5.76 -25.59 -19.63
C PHE A 11 5.98 -27.09 -19.33
N PRO A 12 6.51 -27.89 -20.26
CA PRO A 12 6.61 -29.33 -20.09
C PRO A 12 7.53 -29.78 -18.95
N ASN A 13 8.54 -28.97 -18.60
CA ASN A 13 9.49 -29.25 -17.53
C ASN A 13 9.14 -28.49 -16.22
N ALA A 14 7.88 -28.12 -16.02
CA ALA A 14 7.48 -27.41 -14.81
C ALA A 14 7.20 -28.37 -13.66
N ALA A 15 7.73 -28.07 -12.48
CA ALA A 15 7.39 -28.67 -11.21
C ALA A 15 6.50 -27.75 -10.36
N ALA A 16 5.89 -28.31 -9.33
CA ALA A 16 5.13 -27.56 -8.35
C ALA A 16 5.50 -27.92 -6.92
N VAL A 17 5.40 -26.95 -6.02
CA VAL A 17 5.59 -27.16 -4.58
C VAL A 17 4.36 -26.65 -3.86
N ASP A 18 3.70 -27.54 -3.14
CA ASP A 18 2.72 -27.17 -2.12
C ASP A 18 3.46 -26.92 -0.80
N VAL A 19 3.38 -25.67 -0.34
CA VAL A 19 4.23 -25.16 0.74
C VAL A 19 3.50 -25.24 2.08
N GLY A 20 3.91 -26.16 2.93
CA GLY A 20 3.49 -26.25 4.33
C GLY A 20 4.42 -25.51 5.30
N ALA A 21 4.07 -25.54 6.58
CA ALA A 21 4.85 -24.89 7.64
C ALA A 21 6.07 -25.73 8.07
N SER A 22 5.96 -27.06 8.04
CA SER A 22 6.96 -28.00 8.51
C SER A 22 7.49 -28.93 7.42
N SER A 23 6.72 -29.13 6.35
CA SER A 23 7.10 -29.92 5.19
C SER A 23 6.47 -29.36 3.91
N HIS A 24 7.03 -29.75 2.79
CA HIS A 24 6.65 -29.32 1.45
C HIS A 24 6.44 -30.54 0.55
N TRP A 25 5.29 -30.60 -0.12
CA TRP A 25 5.02 -31.62 -1.13
C TRP A 25 5.41 -31.10 -2.52
N VAL A 26 6.19 -31.88 -3.24
CA VAL A 26 6.80 -31.49 -4.51
C VAL A 26 6.40 -32.46 -5.59
N ALA A 27 5.85 -31.95 -6.70
CA ALA A 27 5.53 -32.73 -7.87
C ALA A 27 6.42 -32.31 -9.05
N ALA A 28 7.27 -33.25 -9.52
CA ALA A 28 8.02 -33.12 -10.76
C ALA A 28 7.14 -33.48 -11.97
N PRO A 29 7.59 -33.18 -13.22
CA PRO A 29 6.88 -33.62 -14.41
C PRO A 29 6.78 -35.17 -14.44
N PRO A 30 5.60 -35.75 -14.70
CA PRO A 30 5.41 -37.20 -14.66
C PRO A 30 6.25 -38.01 -15.65
N HIS A 31 6.88 -37.37 -16.63
CA HIS A 31 7.75 -37.98 -17.61
C HIS A 31 9.22 -37.98 -17.22
N SER A 32 9.59 -37.23 -16.19
CA SER A 32 10.99 -37.05 -15.77
C SER A 32 11.50 -38.14 -14.80
N THR A 33 10.57 -38.79 -14.09
CA THR A 33 10.87 -39.81 -13.11
C THR A 33 9.65 -40.72 -12.87
N ASP A 34 9.89 -41.99 -12.48
CA ASP A 34 8.82 -42.94 -12.12
C ASP A 34 8.16 -42.57 -10.78
N ASP A 35 8.92 -41.98 -9.87
CA ASP A 35 8.42 -41.43 -8.59
C ASP A 35 8.43 -39.89 -8.65
N ALA A 36 7.33 -39.32 -9.12
CA ALA A 36 7.24 -37.91 -9.42
C ALA A 36 6.79 -37.04 -8.24
N VAL A 37 6.49 -37.61 -7.07
CA VAL A 37 6.01 -36.84 -5.91
C VAL A 37 6.76 -37.19 -4.65
N HIS A 38 7.41 -36.19 -4.05
CA HIS A 38 8.19 -36.36 -2.82
C HIS A 38 7.76 -35.37 -1.75
N GLU A 39 7.94 -35.75 -0.49
CA GLU A 39 7.85 -34.85 0.66
C GLU A 39 9.26 -34.48 1.12
N TYR A 40 9.48 -33.18 1.37
CA TYR A 40 10.72 -32.65 1.95
C TYR A 40 10.40 -31.89 3.23
N GLY A 41 11.32 -31.92 4.19
CA GLY A 41 11.24 -31.06 5.37
C GLY A 41 11.46 -29.58 5.06
N ALA A 42 11.31 -28.75 6.08
CA ALA A 42 11.49 -27.29 5.95
C ALA A 42 12.88 -26.80 6.38
N MET A 43 13.81 -27.71 6.73
CA MET A 43 15.16 -27.34 7.09
C MET A 43 15.99 -27.00 5.83
N THR A 44 17.05 -26.21 6.01
CA THR A 44 17.87 -25.74 4.87
C THR A 44 18.41 -26.89 4.03
N ASP A 45 18.84 -27.99 4.67
CA ASP A 45 19.37 -29.16 3.95
C ASP A 45 18.27 -29.86 3.15
N ASP A 46 17.04 -29.94 3.67
CA ASP A 46 15.90 -30.52 2.98
C ASP A 46 15.54 -29.69 1.73
N LEU A 47 15.55 -28.33 1.86
CA LEU A 47 15.29 -27.43 0.74
C LEU A 47 16.37 -27.53 -0.35
N ASN A 48 17.64 -27.72 0.05
CA ASN A 48 18.72 -27.96 -0.90
C ASN A 48 18.56 -29.32 -1.59
N ALA A 49 18.25 -30.38 -0.85
CA ALA A 49 18.00 -31.72 -1.39
C ALA A 49 16.81 -31.70 -2.38
N MET A 50 15.75 -30.99 -2.06
CA MET A 50 14.61 -30.76 -2.94
C MET A 50 15.05 -30.08 -4.25
N ALA A 51 15.84 -29.01 -4.16
CA ALA A 51 16.31 -28.28 -5.33
C ALA A 51 17.23 -29.16 -6.21
N ASP A 52 18.12 -29.94 -5.61
CA ASP A 52 19.03 -30.86 -6.31
C ASP A 52 18.24 -31.97 -7.02
N TRP A 53 17.23 -32.54 -6.38
CA TRP A 53 16.33 -33.53 -6.99
C TRP A 53 15.54 -32.93 -8.18
N LEU A 54 14.99 -31.72 -8.05
CA LEU A 54 14.30 -31.05 -9.14
C LEU A 54 15.21 -30.82 -10.36
N LEU A 55 16.45 -30.40 -10.11
CA LEU A 55 17.45 -30.23 -11.19
C LEU A 55 17.80 -31.58 -11.84
N ALA A 56 17.95 -32.65 -11.06
CA ALA A 56 18.18 -34.00 -11.59
C ALA A 56 17.03 -34.54 -12.43
N CYS A 57 15.79 -34.10 -12.13
CA CYS A 57 14.60 -34.38 -12.94
C CYS A 57 14.50 -33.50 -14.21
N GLY A 58 15.47 -32.63 -14.48
CA GLY A 58 15.46 -31.73 -15.66
C GLY A 58 14.43 -30.61 -15.57
N VAL A 59 14.01 -30.23 -14.36
CA VAL A 59 13.07 -29.12 -14.13
C VAL A 59 13.75 -27.79 -14.43
N ASP A 60 13.07 -26.90 -15.12
CA ASP A 60 13.52 -25.52 -15.42
C ASP A 60 12.66 -24.46 -14.74
N THR A 61 11.42 -24.79 -14.43
CA THR A 61 10.42 -23.87 -13.87
C THR A 61 9.71 -24.53 -12.68
N VAL A 62 9.58 -23.78 -11.57
CA VAL A 62 8.87 -24.27 -10.37
C VAL A 62 7.76 -23.27 -9.99
N VAL A 63 6.56 -23.80 -9.74
CA VAL A 63 5.45 -23.00 -9.22
C VAL A 63 5.24 -23.25 -7.73
N LEU A 64 5.10 -22.17 -6.96
CA LEU A 64 4.82 -22.18 -5.52
C LEU A 64 3.49 -21.50 -5.22
N GLU A 65 2.73 -22.03 -4.26
CA GLU A 65 1.60 -21.30 -3.70
C GLU A 65 2.07 -20.24 -2.69
N SER A 66 1.51 -19.02 -2.74
CA SER A 66 1.89 -17.87 -1.89
C SER A 66 1.16 -17.86 -0.55
N THR A 67 1.09 -18.99 0.17
CA THR A 67 0.43 -19.06 1.48
C THR A 67 1.37 -18.65 2.62
N GLY A 68 0.97 -17.68 3.43
CA GLY A 68 1.75 -17.20 4.57
C GLY A 68 3.12 -16.62 4.20
N VAL A 69 4.16 -17.02 4.95
CA VAL A 69 5.56 -16.61 4.76
C VAL A 69 6.48 -17.79 4.41
N TYR A 70 5.98 -19.01 4.50
CA TYR A 70 6.76 -20.25 4.39
C TYR A 70 7.35 -20.47 3.00
N TRP A 71 6.74 -19.87 1.97
CA TRP A 71 7.24 -19.92 0.60
C TRP A 71 8.55 -19.17 0.38
N ILE A 72 8.91 -18.22 1.28
CA ILE A 72 10.07 -17.33 1.07
C ILE A 72 11.39 -18.12 1.03
N PRO A 73 11.75 -18.98 2.03
CA PRO A 73 12.97 -19.75 1.98
C PRO A 73 13.01 -20.71 0.79
N VAL A 74 11.89 -21.35 0.47
CA VAL A 74 11.76 -22.26 -0.69
C VAL A 74 12.06 -21.50 -1.99
N TYR A 75 11.45 -20.33 -2.16
CA TYR A 75 11.65 -19.46 -3.32
C TYR A 75 13.13 -19.07 -3.48
N GLU A 76 13.77 -18.64 -2.40
CA GLU A 76 15.15 -18.17 -2.42
C GLU A 76 16.15 -19.28 -2.74
N VAL A 77 15.98 -20.48 -2.18
CA VAL A 77 16.82 -21.64 -2.49
C VAL A 77 16.68 -22.05 -3.95
N LEU A 78 15.46 -22.16 -4.47
CA LEU A 78 15.21 -22.52 -5.87
C LEU A 78 15.76 -21.48 -6.85
N GLU A 79 15.57 -20.18 -6.56
CA GLU A 79 16.08 -19.08 -7.39
C GLU A 79 17.62 -19.06 -7.41
N GLN A 80 18.29 -19.29 -6.26
CA GLN A 80 19.74 -19.40 -6.15
C GLN A 80 20.33 -20.57 -6.96
N ARG A 81 19.55 -21.65 -7.12
CA ARG A 81 19.93 -22.81 -7.96
C ARG A 81 19.64 -22.62 -9.45
N GLY A 82 19.19 -21.41 -9.86
CA GLY A 82 18.94 -21.04 -11.25
C GLY A 82 17.59 -21.49 -11.80
N LEU A 83 16.70 -22.03 -10.97
CA LEU A 83 15.33 -22.40 -11.35
C LEU A 83 14.47 -21.14 -11.52
N LYS A 84 13.62 -21.15 -12.54
CA LYS A 84 12.63 -20.08 -12.73
C LYS A 84 11.43 -20.30 -11.80
N VAL A 85 11.31 -19.48 -10.78
CA VAL A 85 10.27 -19.67 -9.75
C VAL A 85 9.06 -18.76 -10.01
N TRP A 86 7.88 -19.38 -10.04
CA TRP A 86 6.59 -18.70 -10.17
C TRP A 86 5.82 -18.78 -8.85
N LEU A 87 5.56 -17.63 -8.25
CA LEU A 87 4.68 -17.54 -7.09
C LEU A 87 3.25 -17.31 -7.59
N VAL A 88 2.27 -18.09 -7.13
CA VAL A 88 0.87 -17.96 -7.55
C VAL A 88 -0.08 -17.73 -6.37
N ASP A 89 -1.19 -17.04 -6.62
CA ASP A 89 -2.23 -16.79 -5.61
C ASP A 89 -3.08 -18.06 -5.46
N ALA A 90 -3.24 -18.55 -4.23
CA ALA A 90 -4.10 -19.67 -3.84
C ALA A 90 -5.51 -19.64 -4.48
N ARG A 91 -6.02 -18.46 -4.77
CA ARG A 91 -7.33 -18.30 -5.44
C ARG A 91 -7.37 -18.81 -6.87
N GLN A 92 -6.23 -18.97 -7.53
CA GLN A 92 -6.18 -19.54 -8.87
C GLN A 92 -6.39 -21.06 -8.87
N ILE A 93 -6.19 -21.71 -7.72
CA ILE A 93 -6.13 -23.16 -7.56
C ILE A 93 -7.44 -23.71 -6.96
N LYS A 94 -8.18 -22.91 -6.19
CA LYS A 94 -9.24 -23.32 -5.22
C LYS A 94 -10.56 -23.86 -5.78
N TYR A 95 -10.81 -23.96 -7.05
CA TYR A 95 -12.17 -24.25 -7.56
C TYR A 95 -12.36 -25.64 -8.16
N VAL A 96 -11.53 -26.63 -7.85
CA VAL A 96 -11.76 -28.00 -8.30
C VAL A 96 -12.15 -28.88 -7.10
N PRO A 97 -13.39 -29.39 -7.03
CA PRO A 97 -13.84 -30.27 -5.97
C PRO A 97 -13.15 -31.63 -6.06
N GLY A 98 -12.96 -32.30 -4.93
CA GLY A 98 -12.51 -33.69 -4.86
C GLY A 98 -11.06 -33.91 -4.45
N ARG A 99 -10.26 -32.88 -4.21
CA ARG A 99 -8.87 -33.00 -3.69
C ARG A 99 -8.90 -33.05 -2.17
N LYS A 100 -8.23 -34.03 -1.59
CA LYS A 100 -8.24 -34.27 -0.14
C LYS A 100 -6.84 -34.50 0.47
N SER A 101 -5.76 -34.36 -0.34
CA SER A 101 -4.39 -34.55 0.13
C SER A 101 -3.41 -33.59 -0.54
N ASP A 102 -2.35 -33.27 0.17
CA ASP A 102 -1.27 -32.39 -0.29
C ASP A 102 -0.59 -32.92 -1.55
N VAL A 103 -0.50 -34.27 -1.68
CA VAL A 103 -0.06 -34.98 -2.91
C VAL A 103 -0.91 -34.58 -4.11
N GLN A 104 -2.23 -34.59 -3.97
CA GLN A 104 -3.13 -34.23 -5.06
C GLN A 104 -3.07 -32.72 -5.35
N ASP A 105 -2.83 -31.90 -4.35
CA ASP A 105 -2.75 -30.45 -4.51
C ASP A 105 -1.47 -30.05 -5.25
N CYS A 106 -0.30 -30.62 -4.92
CA CYS A 106 0.95 -30.36 -5.66
C CYS A 106 0.90 -30.91 -7.09
N GLN A 107 0.36 -32.10 -7.33
CA GLN A 107 0.19 -32.66 -8.67
C GLN A 107 -0.75 -31.81 -9.54
N TRP A 108 -1.83 -31.32 -8.94
CA TRP A 108 -2.77 -30.42 -9.64
C TRP A 108 -2.13 -29.10 -9.98
N LEU A 109 -1.38 -28.51 -9.05
CA LEU A 109 -0.64 -27.28 -9.27
C LEU A 109 0.38 -27.44 -10.41
N GLN A 110 1.12 -28.55 -10.42
CA GLN A 110 2.05 -28.91 -11.50
C GLN A 110 1.34 -28.98 -12.84
N LYS A 111 0.19 -29.68 -12.92
CA LYS A 111 -0.59 -29.81 -14.14
C LYS A 111 -1.15 -28.49 -14.65
N LEU A 112 -1.64 -27.62 -13.77
CA LEU A 112 -2.09 -26.28 -14.17
C LEU A 112 -0.93 -25.45 -14.71
N MET A 113 0.26 -25.60 -14.14
CA MET A 113 1.47 -24.91 -14.60
C MET A 113 1.91 -25.43 -15.96
N SER A 114 1.99 -26.75 -16.16
CA SER A 114 2.39 -27.34 -17.43
C SER A 114 1.50 -26.89 -18.60
N LEU A 115 0.20 -26.72 -18.35
CA LEU A 115 -0.78 -26.22 -19.33
C LEU A 115 -0.80 -24.69 -19.50
N GLY A 116 0.06 -23.94 -18.76
CA GLY A 116 0.11 -22.47 -18.85
C GLY A 116 -1.15 -21.76 -18.32
N LEU A 117 -1.93 -22.39 -17.45
CA LEU A 117 -3.19 -21.85 -16.91
C LEU A 117 -3.00 -20.94 -15.69
N LEU A 118 -1.78 -20.89 -15.14
CA LEU A 118 -1.46 -20.08 -13.97
C LEU A 118 -0.87 -18.73 -14.38
N ARG A 119 -1.03 -17.75 -13.49
CA ARG A 119 -0.44 -16.43 -13.64
C ARG A 119 0.45 -16.14 -12.44
N ALA A 120 1.70 -15.78 -12.70
CA ALA A 120 2.63 -15.41 -11.64
C ALA A 120 2.12 -14.19 -10.87
N ALA A 121 2.24 -14.25 -9.55
CA ALA A 121 2.07 -13.10 -8.68
C ALA A 121 3.25 -12.13 -8.88
N PHE A 122 2.99 -10.84 -8.71
CA PHE A 122 4.05 -9.84 -8.80
C PHE A 122 4.94 -9.93 -7.56
N ARG A 123 6.22 -10.21 -7.77
CA ARG A 123 7.30 -10.05 -6.78
C ARG A 123 8.29 -9.04 -7.34
N PRO A 124 8.62 -7.94 -6.63
CA PRO A 124 9.68 -7.04 -7.05
C PRO A 124 11.04 -7.72 -6.98
N ASP A 125 12.06 -7.02 -7.50
CA ASP A 125 13.44 -7.49 -7.45
C ASP A 125 13.92 -7.66 -6.00
N ALA A 126 14.95 -8.50 -5.79
CA ALA A 126 15.47 -8.85 -4.49
C ALA A 126 15.86 -7.61 -3.65
N GLU A 127 16.50 -6.62 -4.27
CA GLU A 127 16.88 -5.37 -3.61
C GLU A 127 15.66 -4.58 -3.10
N VAL A 128 14.59 -4.52 -3.89
CA VAL A 128 13.31 -3.91 -3.47
C VAL A 128 12.68 -4.71 -2.33
N CYS A 129 12.81 -6.03 -2.34
CA CYS A 129 12.30 -6.89 -1.26
C CYS A 129 13.00 -6.60 0.07
N VAL A 130 14.31 -6.32 0.07
CA VAL A 130 15.06 -5.92 1.28
C VAL A 130 14.54 -4.58 1.82
N VAL A 131 14.41 -3.57 0.97
CA VAL A 131 13.85 -2.26 1.38
C VAL A 131 12.41 -2.41 1.89
N ARG A 132 11.61 -3.24 1.20
CA ARG A 132 10.22 -3.53 1.58
C ARG A 132 10.12 -4.15 2.97
N ALA A 133 11.01 -5.08 3.33
CA ALA A 133 11.00 -5.73 4.64
C ALA A 133 11.18 -4.69 5.76
N VAL A 134 12.17 -3.80 5.64
CA VAL A 134 12.43 -2.73 6.61
C VAL A 134 11.28 -1.72 6.66
N ALA A 135 10.74 -1.32 5.49
CA ALA A 135 9.62 -0.38 5.42
C ALA A 135 8.33 -0.96 6.06
N ARG A 136 8.08 -2.24 5.91
CA ARG A 136 6.95 -2.93 6.56
C ARG A 136 7.13 -3.03 8.07
N GLN A 137 8.34 -3.31 8.55
CA GLN A 137 8.66 -3.29 9.97
C GLN A 137 8.42 -1.89 10.55
N ARG A 138 8.89 -0.84 9.85
CA ARG A 138 8.61 0.54 10.23
C ARG A 138 7.11 0.85 10.35
N ASP A 139 6.31 0.37 9.39
CA ASP A 139 4.84 0.56 9.42
C ASP A 139 4.18 -0.13 10.63
N VAL A 140 4.67 -1.31 11.03
CA VAL A 140 4.22 -2.01 12.25
C VAL A 140 4.55 -1.16 13.48
N LEU A 141 5.80 -0.70 13.61
CA LEU A 141 6.23 0.13 14.73
C LEU A 141 5.44 1.44 14.84
N VAL A 142 5.10 2.09 13.71
CA VAL A 142 4.24 3.29 13.70
C VAL A 142 2.84 2.96 14.24
N ALA A 143 2.27 1.83 13.88
CA ALA A 143 0.96 1.41 14.38
C ALA A 143 1.00 1.08 15.88
N ASP A 144 2.06 0.40 16.33
CA ASP A 144 2.27 0.09 17.75
C ASP A 144 2.46 1.36 18.58
N GLN A 145 3.27 2.31 18.09
CA GLN A 145 3.45 3.60 18.75
C GLN A 145 2.13 4.36 18.92
N ALA A 146 1.28 4.38 17.88
CA ALA A 146 -0.05 4.98 17.95
C ALA A 146 -0.94 4.28 18.99
N SER A 147 -0.83 2.96 19.13
CA SER A 147 -1.56 2.20 20.16
C SER A 147 -1.12 2.59 21.57
N TRP A 148 0.16 2.85 21.79
CA TRP A 148 0.66 3.31 23.09
C TRP A 148 0.23 4.74 23.39
N VAL A 149 0.12 5.62 22.40
CA VAL A 149 -0.49 6.95 22.58
C VAL A 149 -1.94 6.83 23.06
N GLN A 150 -2.73 5.93 22.48
CA GLN A 150 -4.11 5.70 22.92
C GLN A 150 -4.17 5.20 24.38
N ARG A 151 -3.23 4.32 24.78
CA ARG A 151 -3.12 3.84 26.17
C ARG A 151 -2.77 4.96 27.14
N MET A 152 -1.84 5.86 26.78
CA MET A 152 -1.52 7.05 27.59
C MET A 152 -2.75 7.94 27.74
N GLN A 153 -3.45 8.24 26.66
CA GLN A 153 -4.68 9.04 26.72
C GLN A 153 -5.75 8.40 27.61
N LYS A 154 -5.92 7.07 27.50
CA LYS A 154 -6.85 6.33 28.37
C LYS A 154 -6.48 6.46 29.85
N ALA A 155 -5.21 6.30 30.20
CA ALA A 155 -4.75 6.44 31.57
C ALA A 155 -5.00 7.86 32.13
N LEU A 156 -4.75 8.90 31.30
CA LEU A 156 -5.04 10.30 31.68
C LEU A 156 -6.56 10.49 31.93
N VAL A 157 -7.42 10.03 31.02
CA VAL A 157 -8.87 10.16 31.16
C VAL A 157 -9.38 9.40 32.40
N GLN A 158 -8.82 8.24 32.73
CA GLN A 158 -9.18 7.48 33.94
C GLN A 158 -8.83 8.24 35.23
N MET A 159 -7.88 9.17 35.19
CA MET A 159 -7.56 10.12 36.27
C MET A 159 -8.34 11.44 36.17
N ASN A 160 -9.32 11.53 35.27
CA ASN A 160 -10.04 12.75 34.90
C ASN A 160 -9.11 13.90 34.42
N ILE A 161 -7.99 13.55 33.77
CA ILE A 161 -7.09 14.49 33.11
C ILE A 161 -7.52 14.63 31.66
N GLN A 162 -8.11 15.77 31.30
CA GLN A 162 -8.77 16.00 30.00
C GLN A 162 -7.84 16.73 29.00
N LEU A 163 -6.60 16.28 28.89
CA LEU A 163 -5.58 16.96 28.08
C LEU A 163 -5.96 17.01 26.57
N ALA A 164 -6.68 16.03 26.07
CA ALA A 164 -7.12 15.99 24.69
C ALA A 164 -8.19 17.04 24.33
N GLU A 165 -8.91 17.58 25.33
CA GLU A 165 -9.92 18.64 25.13
C GLU A 165 -9.27 20.00 24.88
N VAL A 166 -8.08 20.22 25.40
CA VAL A 166 -7.36 21.50 25.32
C VAL A 166 -6.18 21.48 24.35
N LEU A 167 -5.70 20.30 23.95
CA LEU A 167 -4.61 20.15 23.01
C LEU A 167 -5.08 19.39 21.76
N THR A 168 -4.91 19.98 20.61
CA THR A 168 -5.19 19.31 19.32
C THR A 168 -4.31 18.07 19.07
N ASP A 169 -3.11 18.08 19.65
CA ASP A 169 -2.13 17.00 19.54
C ASP A 169 -1.50 16.75 20.91
N VAL A 170 -1.97 15.70 21.57
CA VAL A 170 -1.48 15.29 22.90
C VAL A 170 -0.01 14.85 22.86
N MET A 171 0.48 14.39 21.70
CA MET A 171 1.90 14.02 21.49
C MET A 171 2.72 15.14 20.81
N GLY A 172 2.17 16.35 20.72
CA GLY A 172 2.92 17.56 20.35
C GLY A 172 3.83 18.04 21.50
N THR A 173 4.65 19.05 21.24
CA THR A 173 5.66 19.58 22.18
C THR A 173 5.09 19.83 23.60
N THR A 174 3.96 20.54 23.70
CA THR A 174 3.30 20.82 24.99
C THR A 174 2.80 19.55 25.67
N GLY A 175 2.08 18.69 24.95
CA GLY A 175 1.49 17.49 25.54
C GLY A 175 2.56 16.49 26.02
N GLN A 176 3.61 16.27 25.22
CA GLN A 176 4.74 15.43 25.65
C GLN A 176 5.43 15.98 26.90
N ALA A 177 5.70 17.30 26.97
CA ALA A 177 6.32 17.91 28.13
C ALA A 177 5.46 17.73 29.41
N ILE A 178 4.14 17.91 29.29
CA ILE A 178 3.20 17.70 30.40
C ILE A 178 3.18 16.21 30.81
N ILE A 179 3.03 15.29 29.88
CA ILE A 179 2.98 13.84 30.17
C ILE A 179 4.28 13.37 30.85
N ARG A 180 5.44 13.86 30.38
CA ARG A 180 6.73 13.53 30.99
C ARG A 180 6.87 14.10 32.39
N ALA A 181 6.41 15.33 32.61
CA ALA A 181 6.39 15.94 33.95
C ALA A 181 5.48 15.15 34.91
N ILE A 182 4.28 14.74 34.46
CA ILE A 182 3.37 13.85 35.21
C ILE A 182 4.06 12.52 35.56
N ALA A 183 4.71 11.89 34.59
CA ALA A 183 5.44 10.65 34.82
C ALA A 183 6.60 10.79 35.80
N ALA A 184 7.27 11.96 35.81
CA ALA A 184 8.34 12.32 36.75
C ALA A 184 7.84 12.67 38.14
N GLY A 185 6.52 12.79 38.37
CA GLY A 185 5.97 13.02 39.70
C GLY A 185 5.32 14.39 39.93
N GLU A 186 5.29 15.27 38.92
CA GLU A 186 4.61 16.57 39.06
C GLU A 186 3.07 16.36 39.07
N ARG A 187 2.40 17.08 40.00
CA ARG A 187 0.94 16.97 40.21
C ARG A 187 0.25 18.34 40.25
N ASP A 188 1.04 19.43 40.38
CA ASP A 188 0.46 20.77 40.41
C ASP A 188 0.00 21.17 38.97
N PRO A 189 -1.31 21.37 38.76
CA PRO A 189 -1.83 21.77 37.47
C PRO A 189 -1.26 23.08 36.93
N GLN A 190 -0.90 24.03 37.85
CA GLN A 190 -0.35 25.32 37.46
C GLN A 190 1.10 25.17 36.96
N VAL A 191 1.89 24.31 37.61
CA VAL A 191 3.26 23.99 37.17
C VAL A 191 3.23 23.26 35.85
N LEU A 192 2.37 22.23 35.68
CA LEU A 192 2.20 21.50 34.48
C LEU A 192 1.75 22.37 33.30
N ALA A 193 0.86 23.33 33.54
CA ALA A 193 0.37 24.26 32.52
C ALA A 193 1.45 25.24 31.99
N ARG A 194 2.54 25.45 32.72
CA ARG A 194 3.70 26.28 32.28
C ARG A 194 4.40 25.69 31.05
N HIS A 195 4.27 24.39 30.79
CA HIS A 195 4.78 23.74 29.56
C HIS A 195 4.06 24.17 28.28
N ARG A 196 3.05 25.05 28.38
CA ARG A 196 2.29 25.55 27.22
C ARG A 196 3.22 26.25 26.22
N ASN A 197 3.22 25.79 24.97
CA ASN A 197 3.87 26.48 23.87
C ASN A 197 2.97 27.60 23.32
N GLY A 198 3.54 28.70 22.87
CA GLY A 198 2.79 29.86 22.34
C GLY A 198 1.85 29.56 21.15
N ARG A 199 2.04 28.42 20.46
CA ARG A 199 1.16 27.97 19.36
C ARG A 199 -0.10 27.27 19.83
N VAL A 200 -0.21 26.93 21.12
CA VAL A 200 -1.41 26.30 21.70
C VAL A 200 -2.49 27.35 21.87
N LYS A 201 -3.70 27.07 21.34
CA LYS A 201 -4.83 28.02 21.41
C LYS A 201 -5.39 28.18 22.82
N ALA A 202 -5.49 27.07 23.56
CA ALA A 202 -5.97 27.10 24.94
C ALA A 202 -5.03 27.91 25.81
N SER A 203 -5.61 28.70 26.72
CA SER A 203 -4.89 29.48 27.72
C SER A 203 -4.22 28.56 28.77
N GLN A 204 -3.25 29.10 29.53
CA GLN A 204 -2.63 28.36 30.62
C GLN A 204 -3.64 27.97 31.72
N ALA A 205 -4.61 28.84 32.00
CA ALA A 205 -5.69 28.55 32.95
C ALA A 205 -6.61 27.42 32.52
N GLU A 206 -6.96 27.37 31.22
CA GLU A 206 -7.75 26.25 30.64
C GLU A 206 -6.98 24.94 30.72
N ILE A 207 -5.68 24.92 30.39
CA ILE A 207 -4.82 23.76 30.53
C ILE A 207 -4.73 23.30 31.97
N ALA A 208 -4.51 24.22 32.92
CA ALA A 208 -4.45 23.90 34.37
C ALA A 208 -5.79 23.27 34.82
N ARG A 209 -6.92 23.81 34.40
CA ARG A 209 -8.23 23.23 34.72
C ARG A 209 -8.40 21.83 34.15
N ALA A 210 -7.92 21.56 32.95
CA ALA A 210 -7.98 20.24 32.31
C ALA A 210 -7.05 19.22 32.99
N LEU A 211 -6.03 19.69 33.69
CA LEU A 211 -5.05 18.88 34.42
C LEU A 211 -5.42 18.64 35.91
N THR A 212 -6.56 19.15 36.36
CA THR A 212 -7.06 18.89 37.68
C THR A 212 -7.78 17.56 37.75
N GLY A 213 -7.15 16.56 38.37
CA GLY A 213 -7.66 15.18 38.41
C GLY A 213 -7.31 14.46 39.72
N ASN A 214 -7.50 13.14 39.77
CA ASN A 214 -7.42 12.35 40.99
C ASN A 214 -6.09 11.59 41.21
N TRP A 215 -5.15 11.65 40.31
CA TRP A 215 -3.78 11.11 40.42
C TRP A 215 -3.66 9.67 40.98
N ARG A 216 -4.50 8.75 40.54
CA ARG A 216 -4.51 7.37 41.02
C ARG A 216 -3.24 6.63 40.59
N GLU A 217 -2.57 5.96 41.57
CA GLU A 217 -1.25 5.35 41.33
C GLU A 217 -1.28 4.22 40.30
N GLU A 218 -2.35 3.43 40.23
CA GLU A 218 -2.50 2.38 39.22
C GLU A 218 -2.53 2.94 37.79
N HIS A 219 -3.13 4.12 37.57
CA HIS A 219 -3.19 4.75 36.27
C HIS A 219 -1.89 5.51 35.94
N LEU A 220 -1.23 6.07 36.94
CA LEU A 220 0.11 6.65 36.80
C LEU A 220 1.14 5.58 36.44
N PHE A 221 1.03 4.39 37.05
CA PHE A 221 1.87 3.26 36.67
C PHE A 221 1.69 2.90 35.19
N VAL A 222 0.43 2.76 34.72
CA VAL A 222 0.14 2.48 33.28
C VAL A 222 0.65 3.59 32.38
N LEU A 223 0.51 4.87 32.78
CA LEU A 223 1.01 6.01 32.01
C LEU A 223 2.53 5.96 31.85
N ARG A 224 3.29 5.68 32.94
CA ARG A 224 4.75 5.53 32.91
C ARG A 224 5.18 4.39 31.98
N GLN A 225 4.52 3.23 32.07
CA GLN A 225 4.79 2.09 31.19
C GLN A 225 4.52 2.44 29.72
N ALA A 226 3.38 3.07 29.44
CA ALA A 226 3.00 3.43 28.07
C ALA A 226 3.96 4.49 27.47
N LEU A 227 4.43 5.44 28.26
CA LEU A 227 5.42 6.43 27.84
C LEU A 227 6.77 5.78 27.53
N ALA A 228 7.24 4.86 28.38
CA ALA A 228 8.49 4.13 28.15
C ALA A 228 8.43 3.33 26.84
N MET A 229 7.34 2.60 26.58
CA MET A 229 7.14 1.87 25.33
C MET A 229 7.04 2.79 24.10
N TYR A 230 6.41 3.96 24.25
CA TYR A 230 6.37 4.97 23.19
C TYR A 230 7.77 5.46 22.81
N ASP A 231 8.62 5.73 23.81
CA ASP A 231 10.00 6.20 23.60
C ASP A 231 10.87 5.09 22.98
N ASP A 232 10.75 3.85 23.46
CA ASP A 232 11.50 2.72 22.95
C ASP A 232 11.16 2.43 21.47
N ILE A 233 9.87 2.44 21.13
CA ILE A 233 9.45 2.32 19.74
C ILE A 233 9.97 3.49 18.89
N GLY A 234 10.02 4.70 19.46
CA GLY A 234 10.61 5.88 18.80
C GLY A 234 12.06 5.65 18.41
N ARG A 235 12.88 5.04 19.29
CA ARG A 235 14.26 4.66 18.99
C ARG A 235 14.35 3.64 17.85
N HIS A 236 13.53 2.58 17.88
CA HIS A 236 13.49 1.59 16.81
C HIS A 236 13.01 2.15 15.46
N LEU A 237 12.13 3.15 15.48
CA LEU A 237 11.74 3.88 14.26
C LEU A 237 12.94 4.63 13.67
N GLY A 238 13.79 5.26 14.50
CA GLY A 238 15.04 5.89 14.05
C GLY A 238 16.01 4.88 13.44
N GLU A 239 16.15 3.69 14.03
CA GLU A 239 16.95 2.59 13.47
C GLU A 239 16.43 2.14 12.09
N CYS A 240 15.11 1.99 11.95
CA CYS A 240 14.49 1.68 10.65
C CYS A 240 14.74 2.79 9.63
N ASP A 241 14.62 4.06 10.03
CA ASP A 241 14.83 5.21 9.14
C ASP A 241 16.29 5.27 8.66
N GLY A 242 17.27 5.07 9.54
CA GLY A 242 18.68 4.99 9.17
C GLY A 242 18.98 3.82 8.22
N LYS A 243 18.36 2.65 8.46
CA LYS A 243 18.53 1.49 7.57
C LYS A 243 17.90 1.74 6.20
N LEU A 244 16.70 2.32 6.14
CA LEU A 244 16.03 2.69 4.90
C LEU A 244 16.84 3.70 4.10
N GLN A 245 17.37 4.74 4.76
CA GLN A 245 18.23 5.72 4.14
C GLN A 245 19.45 5.06 3.48
N SER A 246 20.18 4.22 4.23
CA SER A 246 21.36 3.51 3.72
C SER A 246 21.04 2.60 2.53
N LEU A 247 19.95 1.84 2.59
CA LEU A 247 19.56 0.93 1.51
C LEU A 247 19.13 1.69 0.25
N MET A 248 18.25 2.68 0.38
CA MET A 248 17.70 3.41 -0.77
C MET A 248 18.75 4.34 -1.42
N SER A 249 19.71 4.90 -0.66
CA SER A 249 20.79 5.70 -1.22
C SER A 249 21.73 4.86 -2.11
N LYS A 250 21.85 3.55 -1.89
CA LYS A 250 22.63 2.66 -2.76
C LYS A 250 21.90 2.32 -4.06
N LEU A 251 20.57 2.35 -4.05
CA LEU A 251 19.74 2.02 -5.21
C LEU A 251 19.47 3.23 -6.12
N GLY A 252 19.47 4.45 -5.55
CA GLY A 252 19.18 5.68 -6.28
C GLY A 252 20.41 6.23 -6.99
N GLN A 253 20.49 6.05 -8.32
CA GLN A 253 21.60 6.55 -9.15
C GLN A 253 21.27 7.84 -9.89
N ALA A 254 19.99 8.21 -10.00
CA ALA A 254 19.58 9.44 -10.67
C ALA A 254 19.81 10.68 -9.78
N GLN A 255 20.13 11.81 -10.39
CA GLN A 255 20.08 13.11 -9.73
C GLN A 255 18.84 13.85 -10.25
N VAL A 256 17.79 13.88 -9.43
CA VAL A 256 16.51 14.51 -9.77
C VAL A 256 16.44 15.89 -9.12
N ASP A 257 16.27 16.93 -9.95
CA ASP A 257 15.96 18.26 -9.44
C ASP A 257 14.51 18.30 -8.89
N LEU A 258 14.41 18.56 -7.61
CA LEU A 258 13.12 18.51 -6.89
C LEU A 258 12.33 19.79 -7.03
N GLY A 259 12.59 20.76 -7.70
CA GLY A 259 11.77 21.96 -7.76
C GLY A 259 11.11 22.32 -6.40
N ARG A 260 10.16 23.25 -6.39
CA ARG A 260 9.49 23.70 -5.15
C ARG A 260 8.78 22.55 -4.42
N ALA A 261 9.06 22.40 -3.11
CA ALA A 261 8.41 21.39 -2.27
C ALA A 261 6.89 21.58 -2.23
N PRO A 262 6.09 20.51 -2.41
CA PRO A 262 4.67 20.55 -2.10
C PRO A 262 4.47 20.90 -0.61
N ARG A 263 3.35 21.53 -0.25
CA ARG A 263 3.04 21.83 1.16
C ARG A 263 3.13 20.56 1.99
N ALA A 264 3.92 20.58 3.07
CA ALA A 264 4.12 19.45 3.95
C ALA A 264 2.79 19.03 4.58
N GLY A 265 2.32 17.81 4.26
CA GLY A 265 1.02 17.28 4.71
C GLY A 265 1.08 16.20 5.78
N SER A 266 2.26 15.73 6.20
CA SER A 266 2.35 14.60 7.16
C SER A 266 3.16 14.95 8.39
N LYS A 267 2.61 14.63 9.57
CA LYS A 267 3.32 14.69 10.86
C LYS A 267 4.32 13.54 11.05
N LEU A 268 4.14 12.44 10.33
CA LEU A 268 5.04 11.30 10.32
C LEU A 268 6.24 11.61 9.42
N ARG A 269 7.26 12.24 10.01
CA ARG A 269 8.52 12.53 9.31
C ARG A 269 9.49 11.39 9.58
N ALA A 270 10.15 10.92 8.52
CA ALA A 270 11.40 10.18 8.67
C ALA A 270 12.51 11.15 9.08
N GLU A 271 13.54 10.64 9.74
CA GLU A 271 14.66 11.46 10.23
C GLU A 271 15.63 11.93 9.11
N PHE A 272 15.34 11.59 7.85
CA PHE A 272 16.15 11.90 6.67
C PHE A 272 15.34 12.55 5.55
N ASP A 273 15.99 13.13 4.54
CA ASP A 273 15.32 13.69 3.36
C ASP A 273 14.78 12.57 2.44
N VAL A 274 13.64 12.03 2.85
CA VAL A 274 12.94 10.97 2.14
C VAL A 274 12.62 11.37 0.70
N ARG A 275 12.27 12.64 0.44
CA ARG A 275 11.83 13.09 -0.87
C ARG A 275 12.93 12.98 -1.91
N GLN A 276 14.13 13.49 -1.60
CA GLN A 276 15.28 13.45 -2.51
C GLN A 276 15.69 12.02 -2.80
N ILE A 277 15.79 11.19 -1.76
CA ILE A 277 16.20 9.78 -1.91
C ILE A 277 15.20 9.00 -2.77
N LEU A 278 13.89 9.18 -2.53
CA LEU A 278 12.86 8.53 -3.34
C LEU A 278 12.84 9.00 -4.79
N ALA A 279 13.04 10.31 -5.02
CA ALA A 279 13.13 10.84 -6.37
C ALA A 279 14.34 10.29 -7.13
N ASN A 280 15.49 10.22 -6.48
CA ASN A 280 16.70 9.65 -7.07
C ASN A 280 16.55 8.15 -7.36
N TRP A 281 15.87 7.41 -6.47
CA TRP A 281 15.60 5.98 -6.69
C TRP A 281 14.57 5.74 -7.81
N ALA A 282 13.55 6.58 -7.90
CA ALA A 282 12.49 6.46 -8.90
C ALA A 282 12.85 7.08 -10.27
N GLY A 283 13.88 7.93 -10.33
CA GLY A 283 14.21 8.75 -11.50
C GLY A 283 13.24 9.92 -11.74
N VAL A 284 12.21 10.06 -10.91
CA VAL A 284 11.18 11.12 -10.99
C VAL A 284 10.63 11.46 -9.60
N ASP A 285 10.22 12.71 -9.38
CA ASP A 285 9.61 13.14 -8.12
C ASP A 285 8.10 12.89 -8.11
N LEU A 286 7.68 11.74 -7.58
CA LEU A 286 6.27 11.36 -7.44
C LEU A 286 5.50 12.26 -6.45
N THR A 287 6.19 12.98 -5.55
CA THR A 287 5.51 13.89 -4.61
C THR A 287 4.92 15.11 -5.28
N ARG A 288 5.25 15.37 -6.54
CA ARG A 288 4.62 16.41 -7.36
C ARG A 288 3.14 16.09 -7.67
N ILE A 289 2.74 14.82 -7.60
CA ILE A 289 1.34 14.45 -7.72
C ILE A 289 0.60 14.86 -6.44
N ASN A 290 -0.41 15.74 -6.56
CA ASN A 290 -1.23 16.16 -5.44
C ASN A 290 -1.83 14.94 -4.71
N GLY A 291 -1.72 14.94 -3.38
CA GLY A 291 -2.14 13.84 -2.52
C GLY A 291 -1.06 12.79 -2.22
N LEU A 292 0.08 12.79 -2.93
CA LEU A 292 1.21 11.89 -2.65
C LEU A 292 2.26 12.60 -1.79
N ALA A 293 2.16 12.47 -0.46
CA ALA A 293 3.22 12.88 0.45
C ALA A 293 4.42 11.92 0.37
N ALA A 294 5.62 12.36 0.78
CA ALA A 294 6.84 11.54 0.73
C ALA A 294 6.69 10.18 1.43
N THR A 295 5.98 10.13 2.57
CA THR A 295 5.68 8.88 3.27
C THR A 295 4.75 7.95 2.47
N THR A 296 3.81 8.50 1.71
CA THR A 296 2.95 7.70 0.81
C THR A 296 3.74 7.17 -0.37
N VAL A 297 4.64 7.99 -0.94
CA VAL A 297 5.55 7.58 -2.02
C VAL A 297 6.50 6.51 -1.54
N LEU A 298 7.05 6.62 -0.32
CA LEU A 298 7.86 5.58 0.32
C LEU A 298 7.10 4.24 0.35
N LYS A 299 5.89 4.23 0.92
CA LYS A 299 5.04 3.02 0.97
C LYS A 299 4.76 2.45 -0.42
N LEU A 300 4.52 3.32 -1.38
CA LEU A 300 4.21 2.91 -2.75
C LEU A 300 5.43 2.27 -3.41
N LEU A 301 6.58 2.96 -3.45
CA LEU A 301 7.80 2.49 -4.11
C LEU A 301 8.37 1.23 -3.45
N THR A 302 8.29 1.10 -2.12
CA THR A 302 8.73 -0.12 -1.43
C THR A 302 7.84 -1.33 -1.74
N GLU A 303 6.59 -1.12 -2.15
CA GLU A 303 5.70 -2.22 -2.54
C GLU A 303 5.75 -2.55 -4.03
N ILE A 304 6.05 -1.59 -4.92
CA ILE A 304 6.01 -1.83 -6.37
C ILE A 304 7.39 -1.82 -7.03
N GLY A 305 8.41 -1.23 -6.38
CA GLY A 305 9.68 -0.87 -7.03
C GLY A 305 9.53 0.31 -7.99
N PRO A 306 10.63 0.87 -8.48
CA PRO A 306 10.61 1.92 -9.50
C PRO A 306 10.37 1.37 -10.91
N ASP A 307 10.71 0.11 -11.20
CA ASP A 307 10.54 -0.51 -12.52
C ASP A 307 9.18 -1.18 -12.67
N LEU A 308 8.32 -0.57 -13.46
CA LEU A 308 6.99 -1.09 -13.78
C LEU A 308 6.89 -1.77 -15.17
N ARG A 309 8.00 -1.96 -15.89
CA ARG A 309 8.02 -2.59 -17.22
C ARG A 309 7.53 -4.03 -17.20
N ARG A 310 7.57 -4.70 -16.07
CA ARG A 310 6.94 -6.03 -15.87
C ARG A 310 5.43 -6.04 -16.07
N PHE A 311 4.77 -4.88 -15.99
CA PHE A 311 3.36 -4.74 -16.33
C PHE A 311 3.24 -4.33 -17.81
N ALA A 312 2.71 -5.20 -18.65
CA ALA A 312 2.59 -4.97 -20.09
C ALA A 312 1.82 -3.68 -20.45
N SER A 313 1.01 -3.14 -19.54
CA SER A 313 0.34 -1.85 -19.70
C SER A 313 -0.15 -1.29 -18.37
N VAL A 314 -0.50 0.01 -18.38
CA VAL A 314 -1.17 0.67 -17.24
C VAL A 314 -2.45 -0.05 -16.80
N LYS A 315 -3.16 -0.72 -17.71
CA LYS A 315 -4.37 -1.51 -17.39
C LYS A 315 -4.01 -2.72 -16.52
N HIS A 316 -2.92 -3.43 -16.85
CA HIS A 316 -2.43 -4.56 -16.06
C HIS A 316 -1.98 -4.11 -14.67
N PHE A 317 -1.26 -3.00 -14.55
CA PHE A 317 -0.86 -2.42 -13.27
C PHE A 317 -2.08 -2.06 -12.40
N CYS A 318 -3.05 -1.31 -12.94
CA CYS A 318 -4.27 -0.95 -12.20
C CYS A 318 -5.12 -2.17 -11.84
N SER A 319 -5.13 -3.21 -12.67
CA SER A 319 -5.81 -4.47 -12.38
C SER A 319 -5.13 -5.24 -11.25
N TRP A 320 -3.80 -5.29 -11.26
CA TRP A 320 -3.01 -5.89 -10.17
C TRP A 320 -3.25 -5.18 -8.83
N LEU A 321 -3.31 -3.85 -8.84
CA LEU A 321 -3.70 -3.05 -7.67
C LEU A 321 -5.15 -3.33 -7.21
N GLY A 322 -5.98 -4.02 -8.02
CA GLY A 322 -7.39 -4.23 -7.72
C GLY A 322 -8.22 -2.95 -7.80
N LEU A 323 -7.78 -1.95 -8.56
CA LEU A 323 -8.47 -0.67 -8.74
C LEU A 323 -9.39 -0.65 -9.98
N CYS A 324 -9.32 -1.69 -10.83
CA CYS A 324 -10.20 -1.84 -11.99
C CYS A 324 -11.52 -2.52 -11.61
N PRO A 325 -12.65 -2.19 -12.29
CA PRO A 325 -13.90 -2.90 -12.14
C PRO A 325 -13.74 -4.38 -12.55
N GLY A 326 -14.21 -5.30 -11.70
CA GLY A 326 -14.33 -6.73 -12.01
C GLY A 326 -15.70 -7.02 -12.62
N THR A 327 -15.99 -6.45 -13.80
CA THR A 327 -17.30 -6.55 -14.42
C THR A 327 -17.61 -8.01 -14.77
N LYS A 328 -18.72 -8.52 -14.23
CA LYS A 328 -19.29 -9.82 -14.59
C LYS A 328 -20.51 -9.59 -15.48
N ILE A 329 -20.52 -10.21 -16.64
CA ILE A 329 -21.62 -10.12 -17.61
C ILE A 329 -22.15 -11.53 -17.87
N SER A 330 -23.47 -11.69 -17.90
CA SER A 330 -24.15 -12.92 -18.31
C SER A 330 -25.37 -12.55 -19.13
N GLY A 331 -25.56 -13.18 -20.29
CA GLY A 331 -26.66 -12.91 -21.19
C GLY A 331 -26.77 -11.42 -21.60
N GLY A 332 -25.63 -10.73 -21.78
CA GLY A 332 -25.59 -9.30 -22.11
C GLY A 332 -25.88 -8.35 -20.92
N LYS A 333 -26.25 -8.86 -19.75
CA LYS A 333 -26.55 -8.07 -18.55
C LYS A 333 -25.33 -8.01 -17.61
N VAL A 334 -25.02 -6.80 -17.11
CA VAL A 334 -23.98 -6.59 -16.10
C VAL A 334 -24.50 -7.08 -14.76
N LEU A 335 -23.98 -8.20 -14.26
CA LEU A 335 -24.32 -8.77 -12.95
C LEU A 335 -23.62 -8.04 -11.80
N SER A 336 -22.38 -7.60 -12.01
CA SER A 336 -21.58 -6.89 -11.01
C SER A 336 -20.50 -6.05 -11.69
N SER A 337 -20.21 -4.88 -11.15
CA SER A 337 -19.12 -4.00 -11.57
C SER A 337 -18.17 -3.61 -10.41
N GLY A 338 -18.27 -4.29 -9.26
CA GLY A 338 -17.42 -4.04 -8.12
C GLY A 338 -15.93 -4.34 -8.41
N THR A 339 -15.03 -3.65 -7.73
CA THR A 339 -13.60 -3.97 -7.77
C THR A 339 -13.31 -5.22 -6.95
N LYS A 340 -12.29 -6.01 -7.34
CA LYS A 340 -11.84 -7.18 -6.58
C LYS A 340 -11.38 -6.77 -5.17
N ARG A 341 -11.73 -7.57 -4.15
CA ARG A 341 -11.14 -7.44 -2.81
C ARG A 341 -9.65 -7.75 -2.91
N SER A 342 -8.81 -6.91 -2.30
CA SER A 342 -7.37 -7.06 -2.35
C SER A 342 -6.76 -6.48 -1.07
N ALA A 343 -5.82 -7.19 -0.47
CA ALA A 343 -4.99 -6.76 0.65
C ALA A 343 -3.73 -5.99 0.20
N ASN A 344 -3.66 -5.56 -1.07
CA ASN A 344 -2.51 -4.89 -1.66
C ASN A 344 -2.23 -3.55 -0.95
N ARG A 345 -1.05 -3.42 -0.33
CA ARG A 345 -0.64 -2.23 0.44
C ARG A 345 -0.45 -0.99 -0.44
N ALA A 346 0.04 -1.14 -1.68
CA ALA A 346 0.14 -0.04 -2.64
C ALA A 346 -1.25 0.52 -3.00
N ARG A 347 -2.25 -0.36 -3.18
CA ARG A 347 -3.66 0.06 -3.32
C ARG A 347 -4.14 0.87 -2.13
N GLN A 348 -3.85 0.41 -0.91
CA GLN A 348 -4.27 1.11 0.31
C GLN A 348 -3.63 2.49 0.40
N ALA A 349 -2.32 2.61 0.11
CA ALA A 349 -1.61 3.89 0.07
C ALA A 349 -2.24 4.86 -0.94
N LEU A 350 -2.57 4.41 -2.15
CA LEU A 350 -3.24 5.21 -3.16
C LEU A 350 -4.67 5.61 -2.78
N LYS A 351 -5.40 4.75 -2.06
CA LYS A 351 -6.75 5.10 -1.57
C LYS A 351 -6.72 6.15 -0.47
N LEU A 352 -5.74 6.09 0.44
CA LEU A 352 -5.52 7.12 1.46
C LEU A 352 -5.09 8.45 0.82
N ALA A 353 -4.19 8.40 -0.17
CA ALA A 353 -3.81 9.57 -0.96
C ALA A 353 -5.01 10.18 -1.69
N ALA A 354 -5.87 9.37 -2.29
CA ALA A 354 -7.09 9.84 -2.94
C ALA A 354 -8.05 10.52 -1.95
N GLN A 355 -8.20 9.96 -0.75
CA GLN A 355 -9.06 10.53 0.29
C GLN A 355 -8.59 11.91 0.76
N SER A 356 -7.29 12.15 0.86
CA SER A 356 -6.73 13.45 1.25
C SER A 356 -7.01 14.57 0.24
N LEU A 357 -7.35 14.22 -1.01
CA LEU A 357 -7.66 15.19 -2.07
C LEU A 357 -9.03 15.89 -1.93
N TRP A 358 -9.88 15.47 -0.99
CA TRP A 358 -11.21 16.05 -0.82
C TRP A 358 -11.18 17.57 -0.64
N HIS A 359 -10.25 18.06 0.17
CA HIS A 359 -10.08 19.49 0.45
C HIS A 359 -9.01 20.16 -0.44
N SER A 360 -8.44 19.43 -1.41
CA SER A 360 -7.38 19.95 -2.27
C SER A 360 -7.97 20.86 -3.36
N ASP A 361 -7.35 22.02 -3.56
CA ASP A 361 -7.68 22.95 -4.64
C ASP A 361 -6.89 22.65 -5.93
N SER A 362 -6.76 21.37 -6.25
CA SER A 362 -6.08 20.84 -7.43
C SER A 362 -7.07 20.26 -8.44
N ALA A 363 -6.60 20.01 -9.66
CA ALA A 363 -7.37 19.28 -10.67
C ALA A 363 -7.82 17.89 -10.18
N LEU A 364 -6.98 17.20 -9.38
CA LEU A 364 -7.33 15.91 -8.77
C LEU A 364 -8.39 16.04 -7.69
N GLY A 365 -8.34 17.09 -6.87
CA GLY A 365 -9.37 17.40 -5.88
C GLY A 365 -10.72 17.69 -6.54
N ALA A 366 -10.73 18.50 -7.59
CA ALA A 366 -11.94 18.77 -8.40
C ALA A 366 -12.50 17.49 -9.03
N PHE A 367 -11.62 16.61 -9.55
CA PHE A 367 -12.03 15.30 -10.05
C PHE A 367 -12.68 14.45 -8.96
N TYR A 368 -12.10 14.40 -7.76
CA TYR A 368 -12.64 13.60 -6.65
C TYR A 368 -14.02 14.10 -6.23
N ARG A 369 -14.20 15.43 -6.02
CA ARG A 369 -15.49 16.03 -5.68
C ARG A 369 -16.56 15.75 -6.74
N ARG A 370 -16.20 15.88 -8.04
CA ARG A 370 -17.10 15.55 -9.14
C ARG A 370 -17.53 14.08 -9.15
N MET A 371 -16.62 13.16 -8.86
CA MET A 371 -16.96 11.74 -8.77
C MET A 371 -17.87 11.46 -7.58
N SER A 372 -17.64 12.11 -6.43
CA SER A 372 -18.48 11.96 -5.23
C SER A 372 -19.89 12.54 -5.39
N ALA A 373 -20.09 13.50 -6.30
CA ALA A 373 -21.42 13.99 -6.66
C ALA A 373 -22.22 13.01 -7.56
N ARG A 374 -21.54 12.04 -8.20
CA ARG A 374 -22.15 11.10 -9.16
C ARG A 374 -22.27 9.67 -8.61
N MET A 375 -21.49 9.32 -7.60
CA MET A 375 -21.46 8.01 -6.99
C MET A 375 -21.10 8.14 -5.50
N ASP A 376 -21.24 7.05 -4.73
CA ASP A 376 -20.87 7.03 -3.32
C ASP A 376 -19.38 7.34 -3.09
N LYS A 377 -19.06 7.87 -1.90
CA LYS A 377 -17.68 8.23 -1.51
C LYS A 377 -16.66 7.09 -1.69
N PRO A 378 -16.94 5.82 -1.30
CA PRO A 378 -16.02 4.70 -1.52
C PRO A 378 -15.70 4.43 -2.98
N ARG A 379 -16.68 4.53 -3.89
CA ARG A 379 -16.46 4.36 -5.34
C ARG A 379 -15.70 5.53 -5.93
N ALA A 380 -16.06 6.77 -5.55
CA ALA A 380 -15.33 7.97 -5.96
C ALA A 380 -13.87 7.95 -5.51
N ASN A 381 -13.60 7.51 -4.26
CA ASN A 381 -12.25 7.31 -3.76
C ASN A 381 -11.47 6.28 -4.58
N THR A 382 -12.10 5.15 -4.94
CA THR A 382 -11.47 4.12 -5.77
C THR A 382 -11.17 4.62 -7.19
N ALA A 383 -12.08 5.39 -7.80
CA ALA A 383 -11.87 6.01 -9.12
C ALA A 383 -10.71 7.02 -9.09
N THR A 384 -10.59 7.79 -8.01
CA THR A 384 -9.48 8.74 -7.82
C THR A 384 -8.16 8.02 -7.58
N ALA A 385 -8.14 6.96 -6.76
CA ALA A 385 -6.98 6.11 -6.56
C ALA A 385 -6.51 5.44 -7.88
N HIS A 386 -7.45 5.01 -8.73
CA HIS A 386 -7.13 4.51 -10.06
C HIS A 386 -6.48 5.59 -10.95
N LYS A 387 -6.95 6.84 -10.88
CA LYS A 387 -6.34 7.95 -11.61
C LYS A 387 -4.92 8.23 -11.11
N LEU A 388 -4.71 8.23 -9.78
CA LEU A 388 -3.37 8.34 -9.18
C LEU A 388 -2.44 7.22 -9.63
N ALA A 389 -2.91 5.95 -9.61
CA ALA A 389 -2.14 4.81 -10.09
C ALA A 389 -1.66 4.97 -11.53
N ARG A 390 -2.53 5.46 -12.41
CA ARG A 390 -2.16 5.74 -13.81
C ARG A 390 -1.08 6.81 -13.93
N MET A 391 -1.15 7.86 -13.13
CA MET A 391 -0.13 8.92 -13.13
C MET A 391 1.21 8.39 -12.65
N VAL A 392 1.23 7.64 -11.55
CA VAL A 392 2.44 6.97 -11.04
C VAL A 392 3.03 6.06 -12.11
N TYR A 393 2.22 5.23 -12.79
CA TYR A 393 2.68 4.36 -13.85
C TYR A 393 3.37 5.13 -14.98
N PHE A 394 2.75 6.19 -15.48
CA PHE A 394 3.31 6.96 -16.58
C PHE A 394 4.56 7.75 -16.17
N MET A 395 4.61 8.29 -14.96
CA MET A 395 5.82 8.94 -14.47
C MET A 395 6.99 7.97 -14.36
N LEU A 396 6.79 6.78 -13.79
CA LEU A 396 7.84 5.76 -13.64
C LEU A 396 8.28 5.13 -14.97
N THR A 397 7.36 4.98 -15.94
CA THR A 397 7.68 4.31 -17.20
C THR A 397 8.18 5.25 -18.31
N ARG A 398 7.85 6.55 -18.25
CA ARG A 398 8.17 7.53 -19.28
C ARG A 398 9.12 8.64 -18.82
N GLY A 399 9.35 8.76 -17.51
CA GLY A 399 10.13 9.86 -16.95
C GLY A 399 9.44 11.23 -17.03
N GLU A 400 8.13 11.28 -17.35
CA GLU A 400 7.38 12.53 -17.52
C GLU A 400 7.06 13.15 -16.16
N ALA A 401 7.44 14.42 -15.97
CA ALA A 401 7.06 15.15 -14.77
C ALA A 401 5.56 15.49 -14.78
N PHE A 402 4.88 15.26 -13.65
CA PHE A 402 3.51 15.69 -13.48
C PHE A 402 3.41 17.22 -13.27
N VAL A 403 2.54 17.87 -14.04
CA VAL A 403 2.17 19.28 -13.87
C VAL A 403 0.68 19.35 -13.56
N ASP A 404 0.34 19.88 -12.38
CA ASP A 404 -1.06 20.17 -12.05
C ASP A 404 -1.53 21.42 -12.79
N GLN A 405 -2.50 21.25 -13.66
CA GLN A 405 -3.11 22.39 -14.41
C GLN A 405 -4.11 23.19 -13.56
N GLY A 406 -4.31 22.77 -12.31
CA GLY A 406 -5.19 23.45 -11.36
C GLY A 406 -6.68 23.13 -11.54
N ARG A 407 -7.43 23.52 -10.53
CA ARG A 407 -8.88 23.29 -10.43
C ARG A 407 -9.65 23.98 -11.56
N SER A 408 -9.40 25.27 -11.79
CA SER A 408 -10.12 26.07 -12.76
C SER A 408 -10.01 25.51 -14.18
N HIS A 409 -8.80 25.10 -14.57
CA HIS A 409 -8.57 24.49 -15.88
C HIS A 409 -9.32 23.16 -16.02
N TYR A 410 -9.31 22.31 -14.97
CA TYR A 410 -10.05 21.06 -14.98
C TYR A 410 -11.56 21.30 -15.09
N GLU A 411 -12.11 22.23 -14.33
CA GLU A 411 -13.55 22.55 -14.32
C GLU A 411 -13.99 23.08 -15.69
N GLU A 412 -13.20 23.97 -16.30
CA GLU A 412 -13.48 24.48 -17.65
C GLU A 412 -13.42 23.39 -18.72
N GLN A 413 -12.44 22.52 -18.70
CA GLN A 413 -12.42 21.35 -19.59
C GLN A 413 -13.68 20.48 -19.44
N GLN A 414 -14.16 20.27 -18.21
CA GLN A 414 -15.36 19.47 -17.97
C GLN A 414 -16.61 20.19 -18.46
N ARG A 415 -16.68 21.51 -18.29
CA ARG A 415 -17.75 22.34 -18.82
C ARG A 415 -17.83 22.25 -20.34
N GLN A 416 -16.69 22.38 -21.04
CA GLN A 416 -16.61 22.27 -22.50
C GLN A 416 -17.05 20.88 -22.98
N ARG A 417 -16.61 19.80 -22.31
CA ARG A 417 -17.07 18.43 -22.63
C ARG A 417 -18.55 18.25 -22.43
N SER A 418 -19.12 18.80 -21.36
CA SER A 418 -20.56 18.74 -21.09
C SER A 418 -21.37 19.50 -22.14
N LEU A 419 -20.93 20.70 -22.53
CA LEU A 419 -21.54 21.47 -23.61
C LEU A 419 -21.48 20.74 -24.96
N ALA A 420 -20.36 20.16 -25.31
CA ALA A 420 -20.20 19.37 -26.53
C ALA A 420 -21.11 18.11 -26.55
N ALA A 421 -21.30 17.49 -25.40
CA ALA A 421 -22.21 16.34 -25.26
C ALA A 421 -23.69 16.78 -25.40
N LEU A 422 -24.07 17.92 -24.79
CA LEU A 422 -25.41 18.49 -24.89
C LEU A 422 -25.70 18.89 -26.35
N ARG A 423 -24.79 19.58 -27.04
CA ARG A 423 -24.93 19.94 -28.44
C ARG A 423 -25.17 18.72 -29.33
N ARG A 424 -24.39 17.68 -29.16
CA ARG A 424 -24.56 16.40 -29.91
C ARG A 424 -25.95 15.79 -29.65
N ARG A 425 -26.36 15.76 -28.39
CA ARG A 425 -27.68 15.22 -28.02
C ARG A 425 -28.85 16.08 -28.57
N ALA A 426 -28.74 17.40 -28.51
CA ALA A 426 -29.74 18.30 -29.10
C ALA A 426 -29.84 18.07 -30.62
N ALA A 427 -28.71 18.00 -31.33
CA ALA A 427 -28.65 17.72 -32.76
C ALA A 427 -29.28 16.38 -33.14
N SER A 428 -29.13 15.33 -32.32
CA SER A 428 -29.74 14.02 -32.57
C SER A 428 -31.28 14.03 -32.48
N PHE A 429 -31.85 15.08 -31.87
CA PHE A 429 -33.29 15.31 -31.79
C PHE A 429 -33.77 16.45 -32.73
N GLY A 430 -32.90 16.97 -33.62
CA GLY A 430 -33.22 18.05 -34.54
C GLY A 430 -33.19 19.45 -33.92
N PHE A 431 -32.61 19.64 -32.72
CA PHE A 431 -32.52 20.93 -32.03
C PHE A 431 -31.09 21.49 -32.07
N SER A 432 -30.98 22.82 -32.09
CA SER A 432 -29.73 23.55 -31.90
C SER A 432 -29.64 24.13 -30.49
N LEU A 433 -28.48 24.04 -29.84
CA LEU A 433 -28.25 24.62 -28.52
C LEU A 433 -27.60 26.00 -28.67
N THR A 434 -28.34 27.05 -28.31
CA THR A 434 -27.85 28.43 -28.29
C THR A 434 -27.61 28.90 -26.86
N PRO A 435 -26.57 29.73 -26.59
CA PRO A 435 -26.37 30.32 -25.26
C PRO A 435 -27.57 31.20 -24.90
N ALA A 436 -28.00 31.13 -23.63
CA ALA A 436 -28.97 32.10 -23.12
C ALA A 436 -28.34 33.51 -23.09
N PRO A 437 -29.12 34.58 -23.34
CA PRO A 437 -28.60 35.93 -23.20
C PRO A 437 -28.08 36.17 -21.78
N ALA A 438 -26.94 36.86 -21.67
CA ALA A 438 -26.35 37.19 -20.37
C ALA A 438 -27.33 37.99 -19.53
N THR A 439 -27.94 37.38 -18.52
CA THR A 439 -28.70 38.11 -17.50
C THR A 439 -27.71 38.95 -16.71
N ALA A 440 -27.87 40.27 -16.78
CA ALA A 440 -27.15 41.18 -15.90
C ALA A 440 -27.44 40.76 -14.44
N HIS A 441 -26.42 40.34 -13.72
CA HIS A 441 -26.53 40.11 -12.27
C HIS A 441 -26.82 41.47 -11.64
N VAL A 442 -28.09 41.71 -11.31
CA VAL A 442 -28.48 42.77 -10.36
C VAL A 442 -27.93 42.29 -9.01
N ALA A 443 -26.93 42.99 -8.50
CA ALA A 443 -26.44 42.78 -7.14
C ALA A 443 -27.61 43.02 -6.17
N PRO A 444 -27.86 42.17 -5.20
CA PRO A 444 -28.80 42.51 -4.12
C PRO A 444 -28.22 43.66 -3.30
N ASN A 445 -29.05 44.69 -3.08
CA ASN A 445 -28.78 45.82 -2.19
C ASN A 445 -28.54 45.34 -0.74
#